data_358aa13c93404b40622abd777fd74b1b
#
_entry.id   358aa13c93404b40622abd777fd74b1b
#
_cell.length_a   1.000
_cell.length_b   1.000
_cell.length_c   1.000
_cell.angle_alpha   90.00
_cell.angle_beta   90.00
_cell.angle_gamma   90.00
#
_symmetry.space_group_name_H-M   'P 1'
#
loop_
_entity.id
_entity.type
_entity.pdbx_description
1 polymer ?
#
loop_
_entity_poly.entity_id
_entity_poly.type
_entity_poly.pdbx_seq_one_letter_code
_entity_poly.pdbx_strand_id
1 'polypeptide(L)'
;MKVIHSSLFRAVCAIIVGGLLIQYREQTVTWITIAIGILFFLSGVISLLTYLSAKRNSEKMKGQYLYDAQGNHIVGMRPNFPLVGMGSLILGLILALMPKVFISWLMFILSALLIMGALSQMANLVAAAKMGRVGIVYWLMPTALLLLGLLALFRPSSIASAPLLVIGWAMLVYGVVEAMNAFKVSNNRRKWKKMQEIKTSASSSDKVFEDATFIEEK
;
A
#
# COMPACT_ATOMS: atom_id res chain seq x y z
N MET A 1 18.57 22.89 -12.44
CA MET A 1 18.25 22.96 -11.00
C MET A 1 17.01 22.15 -10.60
N LYS A 2 15.95 22.09 -11.40
CA LYS A 2 14.68 21.37 -11.07
C LYS A 2 14.83 19.88 -10.69
N VAL A 3 15.70 19.13 -11.35
CA VAL A 3 15.83 17.66 -11.11
C VAL A 3 16.46 17.31 -9.76
N ILE A 4 17.41 18.12 -9.27
CA ILE A 4 18.08 17.87 -7.98
C ILE A 4 17.15 18.19 -6.82
N HIS A 5 16.35 19.25 -6.93
CA HIS A 5 15.32 19.57 -5.94
C HIS A 5 14.24 18.48 -5.86
N SER A 6 13.88 17.87 -7.00
CA SER A 6 12.92 16.76 -7.05
C SER A 6 13.43 15.49 -6.35
N SER A 7 14.70 15.09 -6.57
CA SER A 7 15.29 13.91 -5.90
C SER A 7 15.46 14.13 -4.40
N LEU A 8 15.95 15.30 -4.01
CA LEU A 8 16.15 15.62 -2.60
C LEU A 8 14.82 15.74 -1.86
N PHE A 9 13.80 16.30 -2.49
CA PHE A 9 12.44 16.35 -1.97
C PHE A 9 11.87 14.94 -1.73
N ARG A 10 12.00 14.04 -2.71
CA ARG A 10 11.57 12.63 -2.56
C ARG A 10 12.30 11.92 -1.42
N ALA A 11 13.62 12.12 -1.30
CA ALA A 11 14.42 11.54 -0.23
C ALA A 11 13.94 12.01 1.15
N VAL A 12 13.73 13.32 1.32
CA VAL A 12 13.24 13.90 2.58
C VAL A 12 11.85 13.40 2.90
N CYS A 13 10.94 13.39 1.92
CA CYS A 13 9.59 12.84 2.11
C CYS A 13 9.63 11.36 2.53
N ALA A 14 10.46 10.54 1.89
CA ALA A 14 10.59 9.13 2.22
C ALA A 14 11.11 8.91 3.65
N ILE A 15 12.09 9.71 4.10
CA ILE A 15 12.62 9.66 5.47
C ILE A 15 11.55 10.08 6.48
N ILE A 16 10.83 11.17 6.23
CA ILE A 16 9.77 11.66 7.13
C ILE A 16 8.64 10.63 7.23
N VAL A 17 8.13 10.15 6.10
CA VAL A 17 7.04 9.16 6.07
C VAL A 17 7.49 7.84 6.69
N GLY A 18 8.70 7.36 6.39
CA GLY A 18 9.26 6.16 7.00
C GLY A 18 9.38 6.28 8.53
N GLY A 19 9.87 7.41 9.02
CA GLY A 19 9.95 7.70 10.45
C GLY A 19 8.57 7.76 11.14
N LEU A 20 7.59 8.41 10.50
CA LEU A 20 6.22 8.47 11.01
C LEU A 20 5.56 7.08 11.04
N LEU A 21 5.78 6.25 10.02
CA LEU A 21 5.26 4.88 9.98
C LEU A 21 5.84 4.01 11.10
N ILE A 22 7.10 4.17 11.45
CA ILE A 22 7.73 3.43 12.56
C ILE A 22 7.16 3.90 13.90
N GLN A 23 7.07 5.21 14.10
CA GLN A 23 6.64 5.81 15.36
C GLN A 23 5.14 5.58 15.63
N TYR A 24 4.29 5.75 14.61
CA TYR A 24 2.82 5.73 14.73
C TYR A 24 2.17 4.53 14.05
N ARG A 25 2.88 3.39 13.93
CA ARG A 25 2.43 2.20 13.20
C ARG A 25 1.05 1.69 13.62
N GLU A 26 0.77 1.60 14.93
CA GLU A 26 -0.52 1.10 15.43
C GLU A 26 -1.66 2.09 15.18
N GLN A 27 -1.36 3.38 15.31
CA GLN A 27 -2.34 4.44 15.00
C GLN A 27 -2.63 4.48 13.50
N THR A 28 -1.62 4.29 12.65
CA THR A 28 -1.77 4.26 11.20
C THR A 28 -2.69 3.11 10.77
N VAL A 29 -2.52 1.90 11.33
CA VAL A 29 -3.45 0.78 11.10
C VAL A 29 -4.88 1.15 11.49
N THR A 30 -5.05 1.78 12.64
CA THR A 30 -6.36 2.22 13.12
C THR A 30 -6.99 3.22 12.17
N TRP A 31 -6.25 4.25 11.72
CA TRP A 31 -6.74 5.25 10.78
C TRP A 31 -7.10 4.65 9.41
N ILE A 32 -6.28 3.74 8.90
CA ILE A 32 -6.57 3.03 7.65
C ILE A 32 -7.86 2.21 7.80
N THR A 33 -8.05 1.52 8.92
CA THR A 33 -9.25 0.74 9.20
C THR A 33 -10.50 1.63 9.24
N ILE A 34 -10.41 2.80 9.90
CA ILE A 34 -11.50 3.79 9.92
C ILE A 34 -11.82 4.27 8.50
N ALA A 35 -10.81 4.62 7.71
CA ALA A 35 -11.00 5.09 6.34
C ALA A 35 -11.70 4.03 5.47
N ILE A 36 -11.27 2.77 5.57
CA ILE A 36 -11.92 1.65 4.91
C ILE A 36 -13.38 1.50 5.42
N GLY A 37 -13.60 1.63 6.73
CA GLY A 37 -14.93 1.58 7.33
C GLY A 37 -15.87 2.63 6.77
N ILE A 38 -15.40 3.86 6.63
CA ILE A 38 -16.18 4.97 6.03
C ILE A 38 -16.55 4.65 4.58
N LEU A 39 -15.62 4.09 3.79
CA LEU A 39 -15.89 3.70 2.40
C LEU A 39 -16.94 2.60 2.31
N PHE A 40 -16.87 1.57 3.16
CA PHE A 40 -17.89 0.52 3.25
C PHE A 40 -19.24 1.07 3.68
N PHE A 41 -19.28 1.97 4.65
CA PHE A 41 -20.49 2.62 5.10
C PHE A 41 -21.15 3.42 3.99
N LEU A 42 -20.39 4.26 3.28
CA LEU A 42 -20.89 5.03 2.13
C LEU A 42 -21.43 4.11 1.03
N SER A 43 -20.71 3.04 0.70
CA SER A 43 -21.17 2.03 -0.27
C SER A 43 -22.50 1.39 0.17
N GLY A 44 -22.63 1.04 1.45
CA GLY A 44 -23.85 0.50 2.02
C GLY A 44 -25.03 1.47 1.95
N VAL A 45 -24.80 2.75 2.27
CA VAL A 45 -25.82 3.81 2.18
C VAL A 45 -26.30 4.00 0.73
N ILE A 46 -25.36 4.07 -0.23
CA ILE A 46 -25.70 4.20 -1.67
C ILE A 46 -26.53 3.01 -2.13
N SER A 47 -26.13 1.78 -1.76
CA SER A 47 -26.87 0.56 -2.10
C SER A 47 -28.31 0.58 -1.54
N LEU A 48 -28.48 1.04 -0.30
CA LEU A 48 -29.77 1.15 0.33
C LEU A 48 -30.66 2.22 -0.33
N LEU A 49 -30.09 3.37 -0.64
CA LEU A 49 -30.79 4.45 -1.34
C LEU A 49 -31.23 4.01 -2.74
N THR A 50 -30.39 3.29 -3.47
CA THR A 50 -30.71 2.74 -4.79
C THR A 50 -31.86 1.74 -4.68
N TYR A 51 -31.83 0.87 -3.68
CA TYR A 51 -32.93 -0.07 -3.43
C TYR A 51 -34.25 0.65 -3.12
N LEU A 52 -34.22 1.65 -2.22
CA LEU A 52 -35.42 2.43 -1.86
C LEU A 52 -35.99 3.16 -3.07
N SER A 53 -35.13 3.73 -3.90
CA SER A 53 -35.55 4.39 -5.14
C SER A 53 -36.14 3.41 -6.13
N ALA A 54 -35.53 2.25 -6.33
CA ALA A 54 -36.05 1.20 -7.19
C ALA A 54 -37.41 0.64 -6.68
N LYS A 55 -37.54 0.47 -5.37
CA LYS A 55 -38.79 0.05 -4.73
C LYS A 55 -39.89 1.07 -4.96
N ARG A 56 -39.67 2.36 -4.71
CA ARG A 56 -40.63 3.43 -4.95
C ARG A 56 -41.07 3.51 -6.41
N ASN A 57 -40.12 3.34 -7.35
CA ASN A 57 -40.45 3.34 -8.78
C ASN A 57 -41.26 2.12 -9.18
N SER A 58 -40.96 0.92 -8.64
CA SER A 58 -41.76 -0.29 -8.91
C SER A 58 -43.16 -0.21 -8.32
N GLU A 59 -43.35 0.47 -7.21
CA GLU A 59 -44.69 0.70 -6.62
C GLU A 59 -45.54 1.68 -7.46
N LYS A 60 -44.92 2.71 -8.04
CA LYS A 60 -45.58 3.63 -8.97
C LYS A 60 -45.97 2.96 -10.29
N MET A 61 -45.24 1.93 -10.73
CA MET A 61 -45.53 1.17 -11.94
C MET A 61 -46.50 0.00 -11.73
N LYS A 62 -46.98 -0.28 -10.52
CA LYS A 62 -47.91 -1.36 -10.20
C LYS A 62 -49.33 -1.24 -10.83
N GLY A 63 -49.54 -0.30 -11.70
CA GLY A 63 -50.78 -0.16 -12.46
C GLY A 63 -50.60 -0.10 -13.97
N GLN A 64 -49.36 -0.13 -14.45
CA GLN A 64 -49.07 -0.09 -15.88
C GLN A 64 -48.54 -1.46 -16.33
N TYR A 65 -49.36 -2.15 -17.16
CA TYR A 65 -48.93 -3.38 -17.82
C TYR A 65 -47.96 -2.98 -18.96
N LEU A 66 -46.64 -3.18 -18.75
CA LEU A 66 -45.68 -3.06 -19.85
C LEU A 66 -45.70 -4.37 -20.65
N TYR A 67 -45.99 -4.24 -21.95
CA TYR A 67 -45.88 -5.31 -22.92
C TYR A 67 -44.58 -5.13 -23.70
N ASP A 68 -43.82 -6.21 -23.90
CA ASP A 68 -42.68 -6.24 -24.80
C ASP A 68 -43.15 -6.10 -26.26
N ALA A 69 -42.27 -5.75 -27.18
CA ALA A 69 -42.56 -5.65 -28.61
C ALA A 69 -43.13 -6.95 -29.22
N GLN A 70 -43.00 -8.07 -28.49
CA GLN A 70 -43.57 -9.39 -28.81
C GLN A 70 -44.89 -9.69 -28.09
N GLY A 71 -45.46 -8.74 -27.35
CA GLY A 71 -46.77 -8.92 -26.66
C GLY A 71 -46.67 -9.72 -25.35
N ASN A 72 -45.46 -10.02 -24.86
CA ASN A 72 -45.28 -10.73 -23.58
C ASN A 72 -45.39 -9.78 -22.39
N HIS A 73 -46.03 -10.22 -21.33
CA HIS A 73 -46.16 -9.48 -20.08
C HIS A 73 -44.79 -9.34 -19.43
N ILE A 74 -44.19 -8.12 -19.40
CA ILE A 74 -43.01 -7.83 -18.61
C ILE A 74 -43.50 -7.66 -17.17
N VAL A 75 -43.31 -8.71 -16.36
CA VAL A 75 -43.52 -8.63 -14.91
C VAL A 75 -42.43 -7.66 -14.38
N GLY A 76 -42.90 -6.53 -13.84
CA GLY A 76 -41.99 -5.51 -13.30
C GLY A 76 -40.95 -6.14 -12.35
N MET A 77 -39.69 -5.92 -12.65
CA MET A 77 -38.54 -6.48 -11.93
C MET A 77 -38.65 -6.06 -10.47
N ARG A 78 -39.01 -7.00 -9.59
CA ARG A 78 -39.02 -6.72 -8.14
C ARG A 78 -37.57 -6.48 -7.72
N PRO A 79 -37.23 -5.31 -7.14
CA PRO A 79 -35.89 -5.07 -6.69
C PRO A 79 -35.55 -6.10 -5.60
N ASN A 80 -34.48 -6.88 -5.84
CA ASN A 80 -34.00 -7.83 -4.86
C ASN A 80 -33.48 -7.08 -3.63
N PHE A 81 -33.76 -7.61 -2.45
CA PHE A 81 -33.29 -7.03 -1.20
C PHE A 81 -31.75 -6.90 -1.17
N PRO A 82 -31.19 -5.72 -0.84
CA PRO A 82 -29.74 -5.48 -0.93
C PRO A 82 -29.00 -6.04 0.29
N LEU A 83 -28.94 -7.37 0.40
CA LEU A 83 -28.21 -8.07 1.48
C LEU A 83 -26.76 -7.61 1.59
N VAL A 84 -26.09 -7.46 0.44
CA VAL A 84 -24.70 -7.00 0.38
C VAL A 84 -24.58 -5.56 0.86
N GLY A 85 -25.51 -4.68 0.47
CA GLY A 85 -25.54 -3.28 0.91
C GLY A 85 -25.74 -3.13 2.41
N MET A 86 -26.64 -3.93 3.00
CA MET A 86 -26.82 -3.96 4.46
C MET A 86 -25.59 -4.51 5.17
N GLY A 87 -24.99 -5.58 4.66
CA GLY A 87 -23.76 -6.13 5.21
C GLY A 87 -22.61 -5.10 5.18
N SER A 88 -22.44 -4.38 4.06
CA SER A 88 -21.44 -3.31 3.92
C SER A 88 -21.70 -2.16 4.89
N LEU A 89 -22.96 -1.79 5.13
CA LEU A 89 -23.31 -0.72 6.05
C LEU A 89 -22.96 -1.10 7.50
N ILE A 90 -23.35 -2.30 7.93
CA ILE A 90 -23.06 -2.81 9.28
C ILE A 90 -21.55 -2.95 9.47
N LEU A 91 -20.86 -3.57 8.51
CA LEU A 91 -19.42 -3.75 8.57
C LEU A 91 -18.70 -2.39 8.61
N GLY A 92 -19.10 -1.46 7.74
CA GLY A 92 -18.55 -0.11 7.71
C GLY A 92 -18.72 0.64 9.03
N LEU A 93 -19.88 0.49 9.65
CA LEU A 93 -20.16 1.09 10.95
C LEU A 93 -19.26 0.51 12.05
N ILE A 94 -19.07 -0.81 12.08
CA ILE A 94 -18.21 -1.50 13.06
C ILE A 94 -16.75 -1.05 12.87
N LEU A 95 -16.26 -1.01 11.62
CA LEU A 95 -14.89 -0.59 11.32
C LEU A 95 -14.64 0.89 11.70
N ALA A 96 -15.63 1.75 11.48
CA ALA A 96 -15.50 3.18 11.76
C ALA A 96 -15.57 3.49 13.27
N LEU A 97 -16.50 2.83 14.01
CA LEU A 97 -16.73 3.10 15.42
C LEU A 97 -15.80 2.31 16.35
N MET A 98 -15.47 1.06 15.99
CA MET A 98 -14.69 0.14 16.82
C MET A 98 -13.54 -0.53 16.06
N PRO A 99 -12.62 0.25 15.44
CA PRO A 99 -11.57 -0.30 14.60
C PRO A 99 -10.65 -1.26 15.36
N LYS A 100 -10.30 -0.94 16.61
CA LYS A 100 -9.41 -1.79 17.44
C LYS A 100 -10.03 -3.16 17.74
N VAL A 101 -11.33 -3.20 17.99
CA VAL A 101 -12.05 -4.46 18.24
C VAL A 101 -12.03 -5.32 16.99
N PHE A 102 -12.33 -4.73 15.84
CA PHE A 102 -12.29 -5.42 14.54
C PHE A 102 -10.89 -5.97 14.25
N ILE A 103 -9.84 -5.15 14.39
CA ILE A 103 -8.45 -5.58 14.20
C ILE A 103 -8.11 -6.75 15.12
N SER A 104 -8.52 -6.70 16.40
CA SER A 104 -8.28 -7.78 17.36
C SER A 104 -8.96 -9.08 16.94
N TRP A 105 -10.22 -9.04 16.54
CA TRP A 105 -10.94 -10.21 16.05
C TRP A 105 -10.29 -10.82 14.81
N LEU A 106 -9.89 -9.97 13.87
CA LEU A 106 -9.20 -10.41 12.65
C LEU A 106 -7.86 -11.08 12.99
N MET A 107 -7.13 -10.53 13.95
CA MET A 107 -5.87 -11.11 14.42
C MET A 107 -6.08 -12.42 15.17
N PHE A 108 -7.16 -12.58 15.93
CA PHE A 108 -7.51 -13.86 16.55
C PHE A 108 -7.76 -14.95 15.51
N ILE A 109 -8.52 -14.65 14.47
CA ILE A 109 -8.76 -15.59 13.38
C ILE A 109 -7.44 -15.94 12.68
N LEU A 110 -6.62 -14.94 12.38
CA LEU A 110 -5.32 -15.13 11.72
C LEU A 110 -4.38 -15.97 12.62
N SER A 111 -4.32 -15.70 13.94
CA SER A 111 -3.49 -16.47 14.87
C SER A 111 -3.91 -17.94 14.93
N ALA A 112 -5.22 -18.21 14.96
CA ALA A 112 -5.76 -19.58 14.94
C ALA A 112 -5.35 -20.31 13.65
N LEU A 113 -5.44 -19.66 12.49
CA LEU A 113 -5.01 -20.21 11.21
C LEU A 113 -3.49 -20.45 11.17
N LEU A 114 -2.68 -19.52 11.69
CA LEU A 114 -1.23 -19.69 11.76
C LEU A 114 -0.83 -20.85 12.69
N ILE A 115 -1.44 -20.95 13.85
CA ILE A 115 -1.19 -22.05 14.81
C ILE A 115 -1.58 -23.39 14.17
N MET A 116 -2.76 -23.47 13.56
CA MET A 116 -3.22 -24.70 12.89
C MET A 116 -2.31 -25.09 11.72
N GLY A 117 -1.88 -24.10 10.92
CA GLY A 117 -0.92 -24.32 9.84
C GLY A 117 0.46 -24.79 10.35
N ALA A 118 0.95 -24.19 11.45
CA ALA A 118 2.21 -24.59 12.06
C ALA A 118 2.15 -26.04 12.60
N LEU A 119 1.06 -26.40 13.30
CA LEU A 119 0.84 -27.77 13.80
C LEU A 119 0.77 -28.78 12.66
N SER A 120 0.05 -28.46 11.58
CA SER A 120 -0.01 -29.29 10.38
C SER A 120 1.37 -29.50 9.76
N GLN A 121 2.18 -28.44 9.61
CA GLN A 121 3.54 -28.52 9.11
C GLN A 121 4.45 -29.35 10.03
N MET A 122 4.33 -29.20 11.35
CA MET A 122 5.06 -30.00 12.32
C MET A 122 4.69 -31.49 12.22
N ALA A 123 3.41 -31.81 12.08
CA ALA A 123 2.94 -33.18 11.89
C ALA A 123 3.52 -33.83 10.61
N ASN A 124 3.49 -33.08 9.50
CA ASN A 124 4.08 -33.50 8.24
C ASN A 124 5.60 -33.72 8.36
N LEU A 125 6.28 -32.85 9.11
CA LEU A 125 7.72 -32.95 9.30
C LEU A 125 8.10 -34.17 10.18
N VAL A 126 7.30 -34.46 11.22
CA VAL A 126 7.44 -35.69 12.03
C VAL A 126 7.25 -36.93 11.16
N ALA A 127 6.24 -36.93 10.27
CA ALA A 127 6.02 -38.06 9.34
C ALA A 127 7.20 -38.23 8.38
N ALA A 128 7.73 -37.12 7.84
CA ALA A 128 8.90 -37.16 6.94
C ALA A 128 10.17 -37.61 7.68
N ALA A 129 10.36 -37.23 8.94
CA ALA A 129 11.50 -37.65 9.75
C ALA A 129 11.54 -39.15 10.04
N LYS A 130 10.38 -39.82 9.99
CA LYS A 130 10.31 -41.30 10.06
C LYS A 130 10.82 -41.99 8.81
N MET A 131 10.81 -41.30 7.65
CA MET A 131 11.23 -41.86 6.37
C MET A 131 12.69 -41.53 6.03
N GLY A 132 13.28 -40.51 6.67
CA GLY A 132 14.65 -40.10 6.40
C GLY A 132 15.15 -38.98 7.31
N ARG A 133 16.46 -38.65 7.24
CA ARG A 133 17.03 -37.56 8.02
C ARG A 133 16.51 -36.20 7.52
N VAL A 134 15.72 -35.52 8.29
CA VAL A 134 15.26 -34.13 8.02
C VAL A 134 16.23 -33.17 8.68
N GLY A 135 16.81 -32.24 7.92
CA GLY A 135 17.73 -31.23 8.44
C GLY A 135 17.05 -30.28 9.45
N ILE A 136 17.80 -29.82 10.42
CA ILE A 136 17.32 -28.91 11.50
C ILE A 136 16.68 -27.64 10.93
N VAL A 137 17.15 -27.15 9.77
CA VAL A 137 16.64 -25.96 9.10
C VAL A 137 15.14 -26.06 8.78
N TYR A 138 14.65 -27.28 8.46
CA TYR A 138 13.22 -27.49 8.16
C TYR A 138 12.32 -27.36 9.38
N TRP A 139 12.85 -27.54 10.58
CA TRP A 139 12.12 -27.35 11.83
C TRP A 139 11.97 -25.87 12.22
N LEU A 140 12.85 -25.02 11.69
CA LEU A 140 12.84 -23.58 11.98
C LEU A 140 11.56 -22.91 11.47
N MET A 141 11.10 -23.26 10.26
CA MET A 141 9.91 -22.65 9.63
C MET A 141 8.62 -22.88 10.43
N PRO A 142 8.20 -24.13 10.75
CA PRO A 142 6.98 -24.34 11.51
C PRO A 142 7.08 -23.80 12.95
N THR A 143 8.27 -23.83 13.56
CA THR A 143 8.48 -23.22 14.88
C THR A 143 8.33 -21.69 14.85
N ALA A 144 8.87 -21.03 13.83
CA ALA A 144 8.71 -19.60 13.64
C ALA A 144 7.24 -19.22 13.41
N LEU A 145 6.51 -19.99 12.58
CA LEU A 145 5.08 -19.78 12.34
C LEU A 145 4.24 -19.95 13.61
N LEU A 146 4.57 -20.97 14.42
CA LEU A 146 3.91 -21.20 15.71
C LEU A 146 4.15 -20.01 16.65
N LEU A 147 5.39 -19.53 16.73
CA LEU A 147 5.74 -18.39 17.57
C LEU A 147 5.02 -17.10 17.11
N LEU A 148 4.96 -16.86 15.79
CA LEU A 148 4.21 -15.74 15.23
C LEU A 148 2.71 -15.84 15.52
N GLY A 149 2.11 -17.02 15.37
CA GLY A 149 0.72 -17.26 15.71
C GLY A 149 0.44 -17.00 17.18
N LEU A 150 1.33 -17.44 18.07
CA LEU A 150 1.20 -17.20 19.50
C LEU A 150 1.36 -15.71 19.87
N LEU A 151 2.31 -15.02 19.26
CA LEU A 151 2.48 -13.57 19.42
C LEU A 151 1.26 -12.80 18.92
N ALA A 152 0.67 -13.20 17.78
CA ALA A 152 -0.55 -12.59 17.24
C ALA A 152 -1.75 -12.77 18.18
N LEU A 153 -1.81 -13.88 18.90
CA LEU A 153 -2.85 -14.14 19.89
C LEU A 153 -2.73 -13.22 21.11
N PHE A 154 -1.52 -13.03 21.65
CA PHE A 154 -1.30 -12.23 22.86
C PHE A 154 -1.18 -10.73 22.60
N ARG A 155 -0.66 -10.32 21.44
CA ARG A 155 -0.46 -8.90 21.06
C ARG A 155 -0.95 -8.61 19.65
N PRO A 156 -2.29 -8.62 19.43
CA PRO A 156 -2.87 -8.48 18.10
C PRO A 156 -2.52 -7.15 17.41
N SER A 157 -2.52 -6.03 18.14
CA SER A 157 -2.20 -4.71 17.57
C SER A 157 -0.76 -4.59 17.09
N SER A 158 0.18 -5.19 17.82
CA SER A 158 1.60 -5.16 17.46
C SER A 158 1.89 -5.98 16.20
N ILE A 159 1.25 -7.13 16.04
CA ILE A 159 1.40 -7.97 14.85
C ILE A 159 0.65 -7.37 13.65
N ALA A 160 -0.55 -6.78 13.86
CA ALA A 160 -1.27 -6.06 12.80
C ALA A 160 -0.47 -4.90 12.23
N SER A 161 0.36 -4.24 13.04
CA SER A 161 1.20 -3.11 12.63
C SER A 161 2.59 -3.51 12.13
N ALA A 162 2.99 -4.79 12.23
CA ALA A 162 4.30 -5.27 11.82
C ALA A 162 4.64 -4.99 10.34
N PRO A 163 3.74 -5.17 9.37
CA PRO A 163 4.01 -4.82 7.97
C PRO A 163 4.36 -3.35 7.79
N LEU A 164 3.70 -2.44 8.51
CA LEU A 164 4.00 -1.00 8.44
C LEU A 164 5.38 -0.67 9.00
N LEU A 165 5.84 -1.40 10.01
CA LEU A 165 7.19 -1.27 10.53
C LEU A 165 8.24 -1.66 9.48
N VAL A 166 8.03 -2.78 8.77
CA VAL A 166 8.93 -3.22 7.69
C VAL A 166 8.95 -2.19 6.56
N ILE A 167 7.79 -1.69 6.15
CA ILE A 167 7.67 -0.65 5.12
C ILE A 167 8.35 0.63 5.58
N GLY A 168 8.16 1.04 6.82
CA GLY A 168 8.79 2.23 7.41
C GLY A 168 10.33 2.15 7.37
N TRP A 169 10.91 1.03 7.75
CA TRP A 169 12.36 0.79 7.65
C TRP A 169 12.84 0.80 6.20
N ALA A 170 12.12 0.14 5.29
CA ALA A 170 12.46 0.14 3.87
C ALA A 170 12.44 1.57 3.29
N MET A 171 11.45 2.39 3.66
CA MET A 171 11.37 3.79 3.24
C MET A 171 12.51 4.65 3.81
N LEU A 172 12.92 4.42 5.06
CA LEU A 172 14.09 5.10 5.63
C LEU A 172 15.36 4.77 4.85
N VAL A 173 15.62 3.49 4.60
CA VAL A 173 16.81 3.05 3.84
C VAL A 173 16.77 3.65 2.43
N TYR A 174 15.63 3.57 1.75
CA TYR A 174 15.43 4.18 0.43
C TYR A 174 15.71 5.69 0.45
N GLY A 175 15.16 6.41 1.42
CA GLY A 175 15.34 7.85 1.56
C GLY A 175 16.80 8.24 1.79
N VAL A 176 17.54 7.48 2.59
CA VAL A 176 18.98 7.69 2.82
C VAL A 176 19.76 7.45 1.54
N VAL A 177 19.53 6.35 0.82
CA VAL A 177 20.19 6.02 -0.44
C VAL A 177 19.91 7.09 -1.50
N GLU A 178 18.65 7.54 -1.63
CA GLU A 178 18.27 8.58 -2.59
C GLU A 178 18.90 9.93 -2.24
N ALA A 179 19.02 10.27 -0.96
CA ALA A 179 19.73 11.47 -0.49
C ALA A 179 21.21 11.42 -0.86
N MET A 180 21.88 10.29 -0.63
CA MET A 180 23.29 10.08 -1.00
C MET A 180 23.49 10.20 -2.52
N ASN A 181 22.60 9.61 -3.32
CA ASN A 181 22.65 9.70 -4.78
C ASN A 181 22.44 11.15 -5.27
N ALA A 182 21.46 11.86 -4.71
CA ALA A 182 21.21 13.26 -5.03
C ALA A 182 22.44 14.14 -4.74
N PHE A 183 23.11 13.89 -3.61
CA PHE A 183 24.32 14.62 -3.22
C PHE A 183 25.48 14.31 -4.18
N LYS A 184 25.70 13.04 -4.53
CA LYS A 184 26.74 12.61 -5.46
C LYS A 184 26.54 13.18 -6.86
N VAL A 185 25.32 13.15 -7.37
CA VAL A 185 24.97 13.75 -8.68
C VAL A 185 25.16 15.26 -8.67
N SER A 186 24.79 15.94 -7.58
CA SER A 186 25.03 17.38 -7.41
C SER A 186 26.51 17.74 -7.49
N ASN A 187 27.34 16.99 -6.78
CA ASN A 187 28.78 17.22 -6.74
C ASN A 187 29.46 16.96 -8.10
N ASN A 188 29.06 15.89 -8.79
CA ASN A 188 29.56 15.57 -10.12
C ASN A 188 29.17 16.64 -11.15
N ARG A 189 27.92 17.15 -11.10
CA ARG A 189 27.49 18.24 -11.98
C ARG A 189 28.28 19.53 -11.76
N ARG A 190 28.63 19.86 -10.50
CA ARG A 190 29.49 21.02 -10.23
C ARG A 190 30.88 20.85 -10.85
N LYS A 191 31.47 19.65 -10.78
CA LYS A 191 32.75 19.34 -11.43
C LYS A 191 32.66 19.45 -12.95
N TRP A 192 31.61 18.92 -13.55
CA TRP A 192 31.38 19.03 -15.00
C TRP A 192 31.24 20.47 -15.48
N LYS A 193 30.50 21.33 -14.78
CA LYS A 193 30.38 22.75 -15.12
C LYS A 193 31.72 23.46 -15.07
N LYS A 194 32.52 23.24 -14.03
CA LYS A 194 33.86 23.81 -13.94
C LYS A 194 34.78 23.37 -15.10
N MET A 195 34.70 22.08 -15.49
CA MET A 195 35.47 21.59 -16.64
C MET A 195 35.00 22.19 -17.97
N GLN A 196 33.69 22.42 -18.14
CA GLN A 196 33.19 23.11 -19.34
C GLN A 196 33.60 24.58 -19.38
N GLU A 197 33.57 25.29 -18.26
CA GLU A 197 34.01 26.67 -18.17
C GLU A 197 35.53 26.79 -18.53
N ILE A 198 36.34 25.87 -18.04
CA ILE A 198 37.80 25.84 -18.36
C ILE A 198 38.01 25.55 -19.86
N LYS A 199 37.26 24.59 -20.45
CA LYS A 199 37.36 24.29 -21.89
C LYS A 199 36.92 25.45 -22.76
N THR A 200 35.85 26.14 -22.39
CA THR A 200 35.36 27.32 -23.14
C THR A 200 36.34 28.47 -23.05
N SER A 201 36.95 28.71 -21.89
CA SER A 201 37.96 29.74 -21.72
C SER A 201 39.25 29.43 -22.51
N ALA A 202 39.67 28.16 -22.53
CA ALA A 202 40.83 27.74 -23.33
C ALA A 202 40.56 27.91 -24.84
N SER A 203 39.37 27.50 -25.32
CA SER A 203 38.99 27.66 -26.74
C SER A 203 38.84 29.12 -27.15
N SER A 204 38.43 30.01 -26.28
CA SER A 204 38.36 31.45 -26.58
C SER A 204 39.76 32.09 -26.58
N SER A 205 40.69 31.62 -25.76
CA SER A 205 42.07 32.07 -25.78
C SER A 205 42.77 31.66 -27.10
N ASP A 206 42.59 30.40 -27.53
CA ASP A 206 43.20 29.94 -28.80
C ASP A 206 42.71 30.75 -30.01
N LYS A 207 41.39 31.09 -30.06
CA LYS A 207 40.86 31.93 -31.12
C LYS A 207 41.41 33.35 -31.11
N VAL A 208 41.66 33.93 -29.93
CA VAL A 208 42.27 35.27 -29.82
C VAL A 208 43.71 35.24 -30.29
N PHE A 209 44.48 34.17 -30.06
CA PHE A 209 45.82 34.00 -30.58
C PHE A 209 45.85 33.78 -32.08
N GLU A 210 44.91 33.02 -32.64
CA GLU A 210 44.81 32.79 -34.07
C GLU A 210 44.44 34.08 -34.83
N ASP A 211 43.49 34.88 -34.34
CA ASP A 211 43.14 36.19 -34.90
C ASP A 211 44.30 37.21 -34.81
N ALA A 212 45.11 37.16 -33.73
CA ALA A 212 46.26 38.05 -33.57
C ALA A 212 47.35 37.73 -34.57
N THR A 213 47.62 36.47 -34.89
CA THR A 213 48.64 36.07 -35.89
C THR A 213 48.24 36.43 -37.30
N PHE A 214 46.95 36.44 -37.64
CA PHE A 214 46.46 36.90 -38.96
C PHE A 214 46.58 38.42 -39.20
N ILE A 215 46.69 39.22 -38.13
CA ILE A 215 46.85 40.69 -38.23
C ILE A 215 48.33 41.08 -38.39
N GLU A 216 49.28 40.28 -37.90
CA GLU A 216 50.73 40.57 -38.08
C GLU A 216 51.27 40.19 -39.45
N GLU A 217 50.58 39.37 -40.27
CA GLU A 217 51.00 38.93 -41.57
C GLU A 217 50.50 39.84 -42.75
N LYS A 218 49.91 40.99 -42.47
CA LYS A 218 49.43 41.97 -43.42
C LYS A 218 50.18 43.29 -43.31
#